data_5e126261ac93cfdbe64755aa32d094f7
#
_entry.id   5e126261ac93cfdbe64755aa32d094f7
#
_cell.length_a   1.000
_cell.length_b   1.000
_cell.length_c   1.000
_cell.angle_alpha   90.00
_cell.angle_beta   90.00
_cell.angle_gamma   90.00
#
_symmetry.space_group_name_H-M   'P 1'
#
loop_
_entity.id
_entity.type
_entity.pdbx_description
1 polymer ?
#
loop_
_entity_poly.entity_id
_entity_poly.type
_entity_poly.pdbx_seq_one_letter_code
_entity_poly.pdbx_strand_id
1 'polypeptide(L)'
;MLSLFCGIVTGSIVLAFETKNISNLNVINVFFTPALGSESYALILLIYLWCLGGILGLWNKSGGAIYFAKLLSKKIVKGRKSALFLAWIMGIVFHQGGTVGAIMTSTTVKPITDKYKVSHEELSYVVDSTASPIATLIPFNAWPAYISGLIVGSIPLISNISEANKYFLSSIPFNFYAIIAVFFSLLFSLDLIPIKLFSRKMYDAKERSLSTGKLNDEKAIPLLLLENNNKVADNYKPSLYDFFVPISVILLVTIIPFISWQLNIIEEEKSNWIKEAFMLSTISSMLVAKIRGMSTKDIIDGFIQGCQSMTIGAIVLGLAITLGLVAWKLNTANYLIHLISDSISLFFLPAILTILCMIVAFSTGTAFGTYAVVFPIAIPLAFSVNPDPTYIKICFGAVLGGTVFGDQCSPISDTTIVSSMFTGCDLMDHVKTQFPFAIVASFLSIIFSTTCIFLTCK
;
A
#
# COMPACT_ATOMS: atom_id res chain seq x y z
N MET A 1 -0.73 -17.02 -1.65
CA MET A 1 -1.55 -17.85 -0.73
C MET A 1 -1.01 -19.27 -0.63
N LEU A 2 -0.85 -20.01 -1.74
CA LEU A 2 -0.34 -21.39 -1.69
C LEU A 2 1.01 -21.49 -0.99
N SER A 3 1.95 -20.62 -1.31
CA SER A 3 3.30 -20.57 -0.71
C SER A 3 3.26 -20.37 0.80
N LEU A 4 2.40 -19.46 1.30
CA LEU A 4 2.22 -19.24 2.74
C LEU A 4 1.64 -20.48 3.41
N PHE A 5 0.63 -21.10 2.80
CA PHE A 5 0.05 -22.33 3.32
C PHE A 5 1.07 -23.48 3.35
N CYS A 6 1.83 -23.69 2.28
CA CYS A 6 2.91 -24.67 2.24
C CYS A 6 3.97 -24.38 3.32
N GLY A 7 4.33 -23.12 3.54
CA GLY A 7 5.25 -22.72 4.59
C GLY A 7 4.75 -23.08 5.99
N ILE A 8 3.45 -22.83 6.26
CA ILE A 8 2.81 -23.23 7.53
C ILE A 8 2.87 -24.75 7.74
N VAL A 9 2.50 -25.52 6.73
CA VAL A 9 2.50 -26.99 6.80
C VAL A 9 3.92 -27.52 6.99
N THR A 10 4.88 -27.05 6.20
CA THR A 10 6.29 -27.46 6.32
C THR A 10 6.86 -27.10 7.69
N GLY A 11 6.61 -25.89 8.17
CA GLY A 11 7.07 -25.47 9.50
C GLY A 11 6.42 -26.29 10.63
N SER A 12 5.13 -26.65 10.48
CA SER A 12 4.44 -27.54 11.41
C SER A 12 5.09 -28.94 11.47
N ILE A 13 5.46 -29.49 10.31
CA ILE A 13 6.16 -30.77 10.21
C ILE A 13 7.54 -30.69 10.89
N VAL A 14 8.33 -29.66 10.57
CA VAL A 14 9.65 -29.44 11.18
C VAL A 14 9.52 -29.32 12.70
N LEU A 15 8.56 -28.53 13.20
CA LEU A 15 8.33 -28.38 14.63
C LEU A 15 7.94 -29.71 15.30
N ALA A 16 7.12 -30.52 14.64
CA ALA A 16 6.72 -31.83 15.15
C ALA A 16 7.91 -32.78 15.30
N PHE A 17 8.84 -32.78 14.34
CA PHE A 17 10.06 -33.57 14.39
C PHE A 17 11.02 -33.04 15.48
N GLU A 18 11.26 -31.75 15.55
CA GLU A 18 12.19 -31.12 16.50
C GLU A 18 11.73 -31.33 17.95
N THR A 19 10.46 -31.10 18.22
CA THR A 19 9.88 -31.24 19.56
C THR A 19 9.44 -32.68 19.91
N LYS A 20 9.51 -33.62 18.95
CA LYS A 20 8.97 -35.00 19.06
C LYS A 20 7.51 -35.03 19.49
N ASN A 21 6.74 -34.01 19.10
CA ASN A 21 5.33 -33.85 19.47
C ASN A 21 4.44 -33.88 18.24
N ILE A 22 3.78 -35.00 18.01
CA ILE A 22 2.86 -35.22 16.86
C ILE A 22 1.68 -34.24 16.90
N SER A 23 1.29 -33.70 18.06
CA SER A 23 0.18 -32.73 18.13
C SER A 23 0.44 -31.47 17.31
N ASN A 24 1.72 -31.13 17.05
CA ASN A 24 2.08 -29.99 16.21
C ASN A 24 1.70 -30.19 14.73
N LEU A 25 1.37 -31.40 14.28
CA LEU A 25 0.80 -31.64 12.96
C LEU A 25 -0.66 -31.20 12.85
N ASN A 26 -1.35 -30.96 13.95
CA ASN A 26 -2.69 -30.38 13.94
C ASN A 26 -2.61 -28.85 13.69
N VAL A 27 -2.35 -28.52 12.44
CA VAL A 27 -2.15 -27.14 11.97
C VAL A 27 -3.31 -26.22 12.38
N ILE A 28 -4.54 -26.77 12.37
CA ILE A 28 -5.75 -25.98 12.70
C ILE A 28 -5.71 -25.54 14.16
N ASN A 29 -5.60 -26.46 15.11
CA ASN A 29 -5.69 -26.13 16.52
C ASN A 29 -4.42 -25.47 17.08
N VAL A 30 -3.26 -25.80 16.52
CA VAL A 30 -1.97 -25.33 17.04
C VAL A 30 -1.56 -23.98 16.47
N PHE A 31 -1.97 -23.67 15.24
CA PHE A 31 -1.55 -22.46 14.54
C PHE A 31 -2.72 -21.59 14.06
N PHE A 32 -3.67 -22.14 13.28
CA PHE A 32 -4.75 -21.33 12.74
C PHE A 32 -5.69 -20.79 13.82
N THR A 33 -6.15 -21.62 14.73
CA THR A 33 -7.08 -21.17 15.79
C THR A 33 -6.49 -20.08 16.67
N PRO A 34 -5.26 -20.19 17.20
CA PRO A 34 -4.66 -19.09 17.97
C PRO A 34 -4.38 -17.82 17.12
N ALA A 35 -3.96 -17.97 15.87
CA ALA A 35 -3.66 -16.86 15.00
C ALA A 35 -4.93 -16.08 14.57
N LEU A 36 -5.91 -16.78 14.01
CA LEU A 36 -7.14 -16.18 13.49
C LEU A 36 -8.16 -15.85 14.59
N GLY A 37 -8.11 -16.54 15.72
CA GLY A 37 -8.94 -16.24 16.90
C GLY A 37 -8.38 -15.10 17.76
N SER A 38 -7.29 -14.46 17.36
CA SER A 38 -6.72 -13.35 18.11
C SER A 38 -7.57 -12.09 17.99
N GLU A 39 -7.63 -11.30 19.07
CA GLU A 39 -8.29 -9.99 19.07
C GLU A 39 -7.71 -9.08 17.98
N SER A 40 -6.40 -9.12 17.78
CA SER A 40 -5.71 -8.32 16.75
C SER A 40 -6.22 -8.64 15.35
N TYR A 41 -6.36 -9.93 14.99
CA TYR A 41 -6.86 -10.33 13.68
C TYR A 41 -8.32 -9.92 13.48
N ALA A 42 -9.17 -10.14 14.50
CA ALA A 42 -10.57 -9.74 14.45
C ALA A 42 -10.74 -8.23 14.25
N LEU A 43 -9.98 -7.40 14.98
CA LEU A 43 -9.99 -5.94 14.82
C LEU A 43 -9.54 -5.50 13.42
N ILE A 44 -8.47 -6.11 12.90
CA ILE A 44 -7.98 -5.77 11.57
C ILE A 44 -9.01 -6.14 10.51
N LEU A 45 -9.58 -7.33 10.58
CA LEU A 45 -10.57 -7.80 9.62
C LEU A 45 -11.85 -6.96 9.64
N LEU A 46 -12.48 -6.85 10.83
CA LEU A 46 -13.82 -6.27 10.96
C LEU A 46 -13.82 -4.74 10.89
N ILE A 47 -12.84 -4.09 11.54
CA ILE A 47 -12.83 -2.64 11.65
C ILE A 47 -12.01 -2.01 10.53
N TYR A 48 -10.75 -2.44 10.34
CA TYR A 48 -9.92 -1.76 9.35
C TYR A 48 -10.25 -2.19 7.92
N LEU A 49 -10.27 -3.50 7.62
CA LEU A 49 -10.44 -3.96 6.24
C LEU A 49 -11.89 -3.80 5.75
N TRP A 50 -12.87 -4.20 6.56
CA TRP A 50 -14.27 -4.14 6.12
C TRP A 50 -14.85 -2.74 6.17
N CYS A 51 -14.56 -1.92 7.18
CA CYS A 51 -15.02 -0.53 7.19
C CYS A 51 -14.39 0.26 6.05
N LEU A 52 -13.07 0.13 5.84
CA LEU A 52 -12.41 0.79 4.72
C LEU A 52 -12.95 0.32 3.37
N GLY A 53 -13.04 -1.00 3.16
CA GLY A 53 -13.64 -1.56 1.96
C GLY A 53 -15.04 -1.03 1.72
N GLY A 54 -15.86 -0.98 2.77
CA GLY A 54 -17.21 -0.43 2.72
C GLY A 54 -17.27 1.04 2.29
N ILE A 55 -16.37 1.88 2.82
CA ILE A 55 -16.25 3.29 2.38
C ILE A 55 -15.93 3.36 0.89
N LEU A 56 -14.96 2.56 0.40
CA LEU A 56 -14.57 2.53 -1.01
C LEU A 56 -15.71 2.07 -1.91
N GLY A 57 -16.44 1.04 -1.50
CA GLY A 57 -17.62 0.55 -2.21
C GLY A 57 -18.73 1.61 -2.30
N LEU A 58 -18.97 2.35 -1.22
CA LEU A 58 -19.91 3.47 -1.20
C LEU A 58 -19.45 4.63 -2.10
N TRP A 59 -18.16 4.95 -2.16
CA TRP A 59 -17.64 5.95 -3.10
C TRP A 59 -17.83 5.55 -4.55
N ASN A 60 -17.67 4.27 -4.88
CA ASN A 60 -17.94 3.76 -6.21
C ASN A 60 -19.44 3.88 -6.58
N LYS A 61 -20.32 3.48 -5.65
CA LYS A 61 -21.79 3.57 -5.85
C LYS A 61 -22.30 5.00 -5.90
N SER A 62 -21.74 5.92 -5.12
CA SER A 62 -22.16 7.33 -5.13
C SER A 62 -21.54 8.13 -6.27
N GLY A 63 -20.42 7.68 -6.83
CA GLY A 63 -19.64 8.45 -7.79
C GLY A 63 -19.03 9.74 -7.24
N GLY A 64 -19.01 9.91 -5.91
CA GLY A 64 -18.54 11.12 -5.22
C GLY A 64 -17.10 11.46 -5.52
N ALA A 65 -16.22 10.45 -5.54
CA ALA A 65 -14.82 10.61 -5.87
C ALA A 65 -14.60 11.09 -7.32
N ILE A 66 -15.33 10.51 -8.29
CA ILE A 66 -15.27 10.91 -9.70
C ILE A 66 -15.81 12.34 -9.87
N TYR A 67 -16.87 12.68 -9.14
CA TYR A 67 -17.45 14.03 -9.17
C TYR A 67 -16.46 15.09 -8.66
N PHE A 68 -15.78 14.81 -7.54
CA PHE A 68 -14.72 15.68 -6.99
C PHE A 68 -13.61 15.91 -8.02
N ALA A 69 -13.11 14.84 -8.63
CA ALA A 69 -12.04 14.93 -9.60
C ALA A 69 -12.43 15.72 -10.86
N LYS A 70 -13.68 15.58 -11.35
CA LYS A 70 -14.22 16.40 -12.45
C LYS A 70 -14.29 17.89 -12.11
N LEU A 71 -14.63 18.24 -10.86
CA LEU A 71 -14.64 19.64 -10.43
C LEU A 71 -13.22 20.22 -10.36
N LEU A 72 -12.29 19.45 -9.82
CA LEU A 72 -10.90 19.85 -9.68
C LEU A 72 -10.25 20.07 -11.06
N SER A 73 -10.55 19.19 -12.03
CA SER A 73 -10.02 19.30 -13.38
C SER A 73 -10.35 20.61 -14.07
N LYS A 74 -11.58 21.10 -13.90
CA LYS A 74 -12.03 22.37 -14.51
C LYS A 74 -11.23 23.60 -14.04
N LYS A 75 -10.67 23.53 -12.81
CA LYS A 75 -9.92 24.64 -12.21
C LYS A 75 -8.40 24.56 -12.49
N ILE A 76 -7.84 23.36 -12.53
CA ILE A 76 -6.39 23.13 -12.56
C ILE A 76 -5.87 22.94 -13.99
N VAL A 77 -6.60 22.25 -14.86
CA VAL A 77 -6.04 21.77 -16.12
C VAL A 77 -6.12 22.84 -17.23
N LYS A 78 -4.95 23.31 -17.63
CA LYS A 78 -4.78 24.25 -18.74
C LYS A 78 -3.90 23.72 -19.87
N GLY A 79 -3.26 22.57 -19.71
CA GLY A 79 -2.33 21.97 -20.68
C GLY A 79 -1.80 20.61 -20.20
N ARG A 80 -0.86 20.06 -20.98
CA ARG A 80 -0.28 18.73 -20.74
C ARG A 80 0.31 18.56 -19.33
N LYS A 81 1.19 19.49 -18.89
CA LYS A 81 1.82 19.44 -17.56
C LYS A 81 0.78 19.44 -16.45
N SER A 82 -0.21 20.34 -16.53
CA SER A 82 -1.26 20.42 -15.52
C SER A 82 -2.22 19.22 -15.56
N ALA A 83 -2.34 18.52 -16.68
CA ALA A 83 -3.10 17.26 -16.75
C ALA A 83 -2.36 16.11 -16.03
N LEU A 84 -1.06 15.96 -16.23
CA LEU A 84 -0.22 15.01 -15.48
C LEU A 84 -0.14 15.37 -13.98
N PHE A 85 -0.01 16.65 -13.67
CA PHE A 85 -0.03 17.09 -12.26
C PHE A 85 -1.38 16.81 -11.59
N LEU A 86 -2.48 16.94 -12.32
CA LEU A 86 -3.78 16.50 -11.81
C LEU A 86 -3.80 14.99 -11.54
N ALA A 87 -3.22 14.16 -12.42
CA ALA A 87 -3.10 12.72 -12.19
C ALA A 87 -2.32 12.43 -10.90
N TRP A 88 -1.22 13.13 -10.68
CA TRP A 88 -0.41 13.01 -9.47
C TRP A 88 -1.20 13.41 -8.21
N ILE A 89 -1.91 14.54 -8.22
CA ILE A 89 -2.78 14.96 -7.10
C ILE A 89 -3.86 13.91 -6.83
N MET A 90 -4.50 13.41 -7.88
CA MET A 90 -5.56 12.41 -7.72
C MET A 90 -5.04 11.09 -7.16
N GLY A 91 -3.82 10.69 -7.53
CA GLY A 91 -3.15 9.53 -6.93
C GLY A 91 -2.92 9.69 -5.43
N ILE A 92 -2.54 10.89 -4.96
CA ILE A 92 -2.44 11.19 -3.52
C ILE A 92 -3.82 11.18 -2.85
N VAL A 93 -4.81 11.78 -3.48
CA VAL A 93 -6.17 11.84 -2.94
C VAL A 93 -6.79 10.45 -2.79
N PHE A 94 -6.52 9.57 -3.76
CA PHE A 94 -7.02 8.19 -3.76
C PHE A 94 -6.04 7.19 -3.11
N HIS A 95 -5.32 7.57 -2.07
CA HIS A 95 -4.31 6.78 -1.36
C HIS A 95 -4.83 5.53 -0.63
N GLN A 96 -6.06 5.12 -0.85
CA GLN A 96 -6.76 4.09 -0.07
C GLN A 96 -6.22 2.66 -0.25
N GLY A 97 -5.33 2.46 -1.21
CA GLY A 97 -4.69 1.19 -1.53
C GLY A 97 -4.23 1.18 -2.98
N GLY A 98 -3.16 0.45 -3.28
CA GLY A 98 -2.51 0.48 -4.58
C GLY A 98 -3.47 0.31 -5.75
N THR A 99 -4.17 -0.84 -5.80
CA THR A 99 -5.07 -1.21 -6.90
C THR A 99 -6.28 -0.28 -7.02
N VAL A 100 -6.97 0.00 -5.92
CA VAL A 100 -8.17 0.86 -5.94
C VAL A 100 -7.81 2.30 -6.29
N GLY A 101 -6.74 2.82 -5.70
CA GLY A 101 -6.22 4.16 -6.02
C GLY A 101 -5.86 4.30 -7.50
N ALA A 102 -5.20 3.29 -8.07
CA ALA A 102 -4.85 3.25 -9.49
C ALA A 102 -6.09 3.26 -10.41
N ILE A 103 -7.11 2.45 -10.10
CA ILE A 103 -8.38 2.43 -10.85
C ILE A 103 -9.06 3.80 -10.83
N MET A 104 -9.23 4.37 -9.64
CA MET A 104 -9.94 5.64 -9.46
C MET A 104 -9.19 6.79 -10.12
N THR A 105 -7.88 6.85 -9.97
CA THR A 105 -7.05 7.87 -10.62
C THR A 105 -7.13 7.74 -12.14
N SER A 106 -6.86 6.55 -12.68
CA SER A 106 -6.84 6.31 -14.11
C SER A 106 -8.18 6.64 -14.78
N THR A 107 -9.26 6.07 -14.28
CA THR A 107 -10.61 6.25 -14.89
C THR A 107 -11.07 7.71 -14.87
N THR A 108 -10.62 8.46 -13.86
CA THR A 108 -10.99 9.88 -13.71
C THR A 108 -10.16 10.80 -14.59
N VAL A 109 -8.85 10.55 -14.70
CA VAL A 109 -7.91 11.48 -15.32
C VAL A 109 -7.61 11.14 -16.76
N LYS A 110 -7.72 9.87 -17.18
CA LYS A 110 -7.45 9.42 -18.56
C LYS A 110 -8.16 10.27 -19.63
N PRO A 111 -9.49 10.54 -19.57
CA PRO A 111 -10.14 11.36 -20.61
C PRO A 111 -9.56 12.78 -20.71
N ILE A 112 -8.98 13.29 -19.62
CA ILE A 112 -8.39 14.61 -19.57
C ILE A 112 -6.98 14.57 -20.18
N THR A 113 -6.16 13.60 -19.79
CA THR A 113 -4.79 13.44 -20.30
C THR A 113 -4.78 13.12 -21.79
N ASP A 114 -5.72 12.28 -22.27
CA ASP A 114 -5.88 11.96 -23.69
C ASP A 114 -6.15 13.23 -24.52
N LYS A 115 -7.01 14.12 -24.03
CA LYS A 115 -7.30 15.41 -24.68
C LYS A 115 -6.04 16.27 -24.84
N TYR A 116 -5.11 16.19 -23.90
CA TYR A 116 -3.86 16.95 -23.95
C TYR A 116 -2.66 16.15 -24.51
N LYS A 117 -2.94 15.04 -25.20
CA LYS A 117 -1.93 14.21 -25.86
C LYS A 117 -0.83 13.72 -24.92
N VAL A 118 -1.17 13.34 -23.70
CA VAL A 118 -0.28 12.64 -22.79
C VAL A 118 -0.25 11.17 -23.22
N SER A 119 0.93 10.57 -23.41
CA SER A 119 1.00 9.14 -23.75
C SER A 119 0.49 8.28 -22.59
N HIS A 120 -0.02 7.11 -22.89
CA HIS A 120 -0.53 6.22 -21.86
C HIS A 120 0.56 5.68 -20.96
N GLU A 121 1.79 5.57 -21.45
CA GLU A 121 2.97 5.22 -20.65
C GLU A 121 3.28 6.29 -19.60
N GLU A 122 3.21 7.58 -19.95
CA GLU A 122 3.40 8.68 -18.99
C GLU A 122 2.32 8.69 -17.92
N LEU A 123 1.06 8.53 -18.32
CA LEU A 123 -0.05 8.48 -17.38
C LEU A 123 0.06 7.27 -16.46
N SER A 124 0.39 6.10 -17.01
CA SER A 124 0.53 4.85 -16.26
C SER A 124 1.64 4.95 -15.21
N TYR A 125 2.79 5.55 -15.58
CA TYR A 125 3.88 5.82 -14.63
C TYR A 125 3.45 6.71 -13.46
N VAL A 126 2.74 7.79 -13.73
CA VAL A 126 2.29 8.70 -12.67
C VAL A 126 1.27 8.03 -11.75
N VAL A 127 0.33 7.28 -12.34
CA VAL A 127 -0.69 6.54 -11.59
C VAL A 127 -0.06 5.49 -10.69
N ASP A 128 0.82 4.64 -11.22
CA ASP A 128 1.44 3.55 -10.46
C ASP A 128 2.38 4.07 -9.38
N SER A 129 3.18 5.11 -9.69
CA SER A 129 4.07 5.76 -8.72
C SER A 129 3.34 6.52 -7.61
N THR A 130 2.04 6.79 -7.75
CA THR A 130 1.19 7.36 -6.71
C THR A 130 0.15 6.39 -6.17
N ALA A 131 0.24 5.10 -6.52
CA ALA A 131 -0.62 4.05 -5.98
C ALA A 131 0.02 3.40 -4.74
N SER A 132 0.86 2.37 -4.94
CA SER A 132 1.52 1.67 -3.82
C SER A 132 2.46 2.55 -3.00
N PRO A 133 3.30 3.42 -3.58
CA PRO A 133 4.16 4.29 -2.78
C PRO A 133 3.39 5.21 -1.83
N ILE A 134 2.37 5.90 -2.32
CA ILE A 134 1.54 6.79 -1.49
C ILE A 134 0.79 6.03 -0.39
N ALA A 135 0.31 4.82 -0.68
CA ALA A 135 -0.40 4.03 0.30
C ALA A 135 0.45 3.67 1.53
N THR A 136 1.78 3.61 1.39
CA THR A 136 2.69 3.38 2.52
C THR A 136 3.16 4.67 3.22
N LEU A 137 2.89 5.83 2.65
CA LEU A 137 3.24 7.14 3.22
C LEU A 137 2.07 7.80 3.96
N ILE A 138 0.84 7.59 3.48
CA ILE A 138 -0.36 8.16 4.09
C ILE A 138 -1.05 7.07 4.93
N PRO A 139 -1.11 7.21 6.27
CA PRO A 139 -1.51 6.12 7.15
C PRO A 139 -3.04 5.91 7.27
N PHE A 140 -3.84 6.55 6.42
CA PHE A 140 -5.31 6.47 6.48
C PHE A 140 -5.87 5.45 5.49
N ASN A 141 -5.31 4.24 5.48
CA ASN A 141 -5.69 3.12 4.61
C ASN A 141 -5.47 1.78 5.33
N ALA A 142 -5.54 0.67 4.61
CA ALA A 142 -5.41 -0.68 5.18
C ALA A 142 -3.98 -1.07 5.59
N TRP A 143 -2.94 -0.41 5.08
CA TRP A 143 -1.54 -0.82 5.29
C TRP A 143 -1.07 -0.75 6.74
N PRO A 144 -1.34 0.33 7.52
CA PRO A 144 -0.95 0.38 8.92
C PRO A 144 -1.50 -0.80 9.72
N ALA A 145 -2.78 -1.08 9.55
CA ALA A 145 -3.44 -2.18 10.26
C ALA A 145 -2.88 -3.55 9.85
N TYR A 146 -2.70 -3.76 8.54
CA TYR A 146 -2.14 -5.00 8.02
C TYR A 146 -0.73 -5.26 8.55
N ILE A 147 0.17 -4.28 8.42
CA ILE A 147 1.58 -4.42 8.81
C ILE A 147 1.71 -4.50 10.33
N SER A 148 0.93 -3.73 11.08
CA SER A 148 0.91 -3.82 12.54
C SER A 148 0.49 -5.21 13.02
N GLY A 149 -0.45 -5.86 12.33
CA GLY A 149 -0.81 -7.25 12.61
C GLY A 149 0.33 -8.25 12.38
N LEU A 150 1.24 -7.98 11.45
CA LEU A 150 2.39 -8.84 11.17
C LEU A 150 3.52 -8.73 12.20
N ILE A 151 3.66 -7.57 12.83
CA ILE A 151 4.79 -7.27 13.73
C ILE A 151 4.43 -7.28 15.21
N VAL A 152 3.15 -7.31 15.57
CA VAL A 152 2.71 -7.35 16.96
C VAL A 152 3.28 -8.58 17.67
N GLY A 153 3.92 -8.36 18.82
CA GLY A 153 4.57 -9.43 19.60
C GLY A 153 5.90 -9.93 19.04
N SER A 154 6.40 -9.36 17.93
CA SER A 154 7.65 -9.81 17.31
C SER A 154 8.90 -9.43 18.10
N ILE A 155 8.85 -8.33 18.82
CA ILE A 155 9.92 -7.84 19.74
C ILE A 155 9.30 -7.26 21.02
N PRO A 156 10.04 -7.17 22.13
CA PRO A 156 9.53 -6.62 23.38
C PRO A 156 8.99 -5.18 23.27
N LEU A 157 9.53 -4.39 22.34
CA LEU A 157 9.10 -3.00 22.09
C LEU A 157 7.77 -2.89 21.34
N ILE A 158 7.22 -3.99 20.82
CA ILE A 158 5.96 -4.04 20.03
C ILE A 158 5.05 -5.11 20.63
N SER A 159 4.60 -4.90 21.86
CA SER A 159 3.84 -5.90 22.61
C SER A 159 2.36 -5.94 22.23
N ASN A 160 1.82 -4.87 21.65
CA ASN A 160 0.41 -4.72 21.31
C ASN A 160 0.20 -3.95 20.00
N ILE A 161 -1.04 -3.96 19.49
CA ILE A 161 -1.38 -3.35 18.20
C ILE A 161 -1.19 -1.82 18.20
N SER A 162 -1.32 -1.16 19.33
CA SER A 162 -1.12 0.29 19.44
C SER A 162 0.35 0.65 19.25
N GLU A 163 1.25 -0.10 19.89
CA GLU A 163 2.70 0.06 19.72
C GLU A 163 3.13 -0.28 18.27
N ALA A 164 2.57 -1.33 17.70
CA ALA A 164 2.82 -1.69 16.31
C ALA A 164 2.42 -0.56 15.34
N ASN A 165 1.26 0.06 15.54
CA ASN A 165 0.82 1.22 14.77
C ASN A 165 1.74 2.43 14.95
N LYS A 166 2.21 2.70 16.18
CA LYS A 166 3.20 3.78 16.45
C LYS A 166 4.50 3.52 15.70
N TYR A 167 4.99 2.27 15.71
CA TYR A 167 6.19 1.90 14.95
C TYR A 167 6.00 2.12 13.47
N PHE A 168 4.88 1.68 12.89
CA PHE A 168 4.56 1.97 11.49
C PHE A 168 4.60 3.48 11.19
N LEU A 169 3.84 4.27 11.94
CA LEU A 169 3.75 5.72 11.73
C LEU A 169 5.12 6.41 11.85
N SER A 170 5.90 6.05 12.87
CA SER A 170 7.22 6.62 13.10
C SER A 170 8.29 6.12 12.11
N SER A 171 8.01 5.06 11.36
CA SER A 171 8.89 4.54 10.30
C SER A 171 8.63 5.17 8.92
N ILE A 172 7.50 5.85 8.73
CA ILE A 172 7.16 6.51 7.45
C ILE A 172 8.29 7.44 6.94
N PRO A 173 8.93 8.29 7.75
CA PRO A 173 10.03 9.15 7.30
C PRO A 173 11.25 8.38 6.78
N PHE A 174 11.40 7.11 7.14
CA PHE A 174 12.48 6.24 6.71
C PHE A 174 12.11 5.36 5.49
N ASN A 175 10.88 5.46 4.99
CA ASN A 175 10.47 4.83 3.74
C ASN A 175 10.98 5.64 2.54
N PHE A 176 12.30 5.69 2.40
CA PHE A 176 12.97 6.54 1.41
C PHE A 176 12.57 6.21 -0.02
N TYR A 177 12.36 4.93 -0.36
CA TYR A 177 11.94 4.57 -1.71
C TYR A 177 10.61 5.22 -2.08
N ALA A 178 9.59 5.06 -1.26
CA ALA A 178 8.28 5.62 -1.55
C ALA A 178 8.32 7.16 -1.63
N ILE A 179 9.06 7.81 -0.74
CA ILE A 179 9.25 9.28 -0.74
C ILE A 179 9.88 9.72 -2.06
N ILE A 180 10.97 9.06 -2.48
CA ILE A 180 11.71 9.41 -3.70
C ILE A 180 10.86 9.09 -4.94
N ALA A 181 10.16 7.94 -5.00
CA ALA A 181 9.33 7.56 -6.13
C ALA A 181 8.17 8.55 -6.36
N VAL A 182 7.48 8.96 -5.28
CA VAL A 182 6.42 9.96 -5.32
C VAL A 182 6.97 11.34 -5.72
N PHE A 183 8.13 11.71 -5.21
CA PHE A 183 8.78 12.96 -5.59
C PHE A 183 9.25 12.96 -7.04
N PHE A 184 9.80 11.85 -7.53
CA PHE A 184 10.18 11.71 -8.94
C PHE A 184 8.96 11.80 -9.87
N SER A 185 7.85 11.17 -9.52
CA SER A 185 6.62 11.27 -10.31
C SER A 185 6.03 12.68 -10.28
N LEU A 186 6.20 13.46 -9.20
CA LEU A 186 5.88 14.88 -9.16
C LEU A 186 6.73 15.69 -10.15
N LEU A 187 8.06 15.55 -10.04
CA LEU A 187 8.98 16.27 -10.94
C LEU A 187 8.76 15.89 -12.40
N PHE A 188 8.44 14.62 -12.67
CA PHE A 188 8.06 14.14 -13.99
C PHE A 188 6.78 14.81 -14.49
N SER A 189 5.74 14.87 -13.66
CA SER A 189 4.46 15.49 -14.01
C SER A 189 4.59 16.98 -14.32
N LEU A 190 5.53 17.66 -13.67
CA LEU A 190 5.86 19.07 -13.89
C LEU A 190 6.85 19.30 -15.04
N ASP A 191 7.33 18.22 -15.67
CA ASP A 191 8.34 18.25 -16.74
C ASP A 191 9.66 18.91 -16.30
N LEU A 192 10.09 18.59 -15.06
CA LEU A 192 11.32 19.11 -14.44
C LEU A 192 12.49 18.14 -14.47
N ILE A 193 12.25 16.87 -14.89
CA ILE A 193 13.31 15.86 -15.01
C ILE A 193 13.74 15.70 -16.48
N PRO A 194 15.02 15.50 -16.75
CA PRO A 194 15.50 15.17 -18.09
C PRO A 194 15.14 13.70 -18.42
N ILE A 195 13.90 13.46 -18.85
CA ILE A 195 13.32 12.12 -19.10
C ILE A 195 14.26 11.24 -19.92
N LYS A 196 14.88 11.80 -20.97
CA LYS A 196 15.79 11.08 -21.87
C LYS A 196 17.00 10.48 -21.14
N LEU A 197 17.45 11.10 -20.05
CA LEU A 197 18.58 10.61 -19.25
C LEU A 197 18.18 9.38 -18.43
N PHE A 198 16.95 9.36 -17.93
CA PHE A 198 16.45 8.26 -17.08
C PHE A 198 15.88 7.12 -17.92
N SER A 199 14.97 7.41 -18.86
CA SER A 199 14.31 6.40 -19.66
C SER A 199 14.15 6.88 -21.11
N ARG A 200 14.93 6.30 -22.02
CA ARG A 200 14.81 6.60 -23.45
C ARG A 200 13.44 6.19 -23.99
N LYS A 201 12.92 5.05 -23.56
CA LYS A 201 11.60 4.57 -24.00
C LYS A 201 10.47 5.50 -23.56
N MET A 202 10.54 6.06 -22.35
CA MET A 202 9.58 7.06 -21.89
C MET A 202 9.70 8.36 -22.69
N TYR A 203 10.91 8.77 -23.02
CA TYR A 203 11.14 9.93 -23.87
C TYR A 203 10.55 9.70 -25.28
N ASP A 204 10.79 8.55 -25.89
CA ASP A 204 10.25 8.19 -27.20
C ASP A 204 8.72 8.14 -27.19
N ALA A 205 8.09 7.62 -26.12
CA ALA A 205 6.64 7.64 -25.92
C ALA A 205 6.08 9.08 -25.86
N LYS A 206 6.73 9.96 -25.13
CA LYS A 206 6.39 11.39 -25.05
C LYS A 206 6.51 12.07 -26.42
N GLU A 207 7.61 11.90 -27.12
CA GLU A 207 7.84 12.50 -28.46
C GLU A 207 6.82 11.97 -29.47
N ARG A 208 6.52 10.65 -29.47
CA ARG A 208 5.48 10.05 -30.32
C ARG A 208 4.13 10.75 -30.08
N SER A 209 3.71 10.88 -28.82
CA SER A 209 2.41 11.48 -28.51
C SER A 209 2.32 12.96 -28.90
N LEU A 210 3.42 13.71 -28.80
CA LEU A 210 3.49 15.11 -29.20
C LEU A 210 3.49 15.30 -30.72
N SER A 211 4.30 14.52 -31.42
CA SER A 211 4.49 14.68 -32.87
C SER A 211 3.35 14.08 -33.70
N THR A 212 2.88 12.89 -33.34
CA THR A 212 1.87 12.16 -34.14
C THR A 212 0.47 12.19 -33.54
N GLY A 213 0.35 12.53 -32.23
CA GLY A 213 -0.91 12.41 -31.49
C GLY A 213 -1.29 10.98 -31.11
N LYS A 214 -0.45 9.96 -31.44
CA LYS A 214 -0.69 8.56 -31.05
C LYS A 214 -0.30 8.35 -29.60
N LEU A 215 -1.25 7.95 -28.77
CA LEU A 215 -1.05 7.80 -27.32
C LEU A 215 -0.38 6.49 -26.93
N ASN A 216 -0.46 5.46 -27.77
CA ASN A 216 0.22 4.17 -27.63
C ASN A 216 1.18 3.92 -28.78
N ASP A 217 2.11 2.99 -28.61
CA ASP A 217 2.91 2.43 -29.70
C ASP A 217 2.00 1.69 -30.71
N GLU A 218 2.41 1.58 -31.96
CA GLU A 218 1.64 0.88 -33.01
C GLU A 218 1.53 -0.63 -32.73
N LYS A 219 2.48 -1.19 -32.01
CA LYS A 219 2.52 -2.61 -31.62
C LYS A 219 1.94 -2.87 -30.25
N ALA A 220 1.51 -1.82 -29.55
CA ALA A 220 0.93 -1.96 -28.22
C ALA A 220 -0.36 -2.78 -28.25
N ILE A 221 -0.48 -3.71 -27.32
CA ILE A 221 -1.69 -4.51 -27.09
C ILE A 221 -2.21 -4.20 -25.68
N PRO A 222 -2.92 -3.08 -25.49
CA PRO A 222 -3.49 -2.76 -24.19
C PRO A 222 -4.43 -3.86 -23.72
N LEU A 223 -4.39 -4.19 -22.44
CA LEU A 223 -5.35 -5.09 -21.83
C LEU A 223 -6.75 -4.47 -21.96
N LEU A 224 -7.68 -5.22 -22.55
CA LEU A 224 -9.05 -4.76 -22.68
C LEU A 224 -9.68 -4.68 -21.28
N LEU A 225 -10.31 -3.53 -21.01
CA LEU A 225 -11.16 -3.39 -19.84
C LEU A 225 -12.32 -4.35 -20.00
N LEU A 226 -12.41 -5.37 -19.17
CA LEU A 226 -13.68 -5.98 -18.87
C LEU A 226 -14.53 -4.86 -18.28
N GLU A 227 -15.66 -4.53 -18.92
CA GLU A 227 -16.56 -3.47 -18.46
C GLU A 227 -16.80 -3.61 -16.97
N ASN A 228 -16.14 -2.74 -16.22
CA ASN A 228 -16.33 -2.73 -14.77
C ASN A 228 -17.76 -2.23 -14.53
N ASN A 229 -18.63 -3.09 -14.05
CA ASN A 229 -20.01 -2.81 -13.66
C ASN A 229 -20.12 -1.86 -12.44
N ASN A 230 -19.13 -0.99 -12.24
CA ASN A 230 -19.15 0.07 -11.23
C ASN A 230 -20.08 1.19 -11.69
N LYS A 231 -21.36 0.87 -11.92
CA LYS A 231 -22.38 1.87 -12.20
C LYS A 231 -22.68 2.63 -10.90
N VAL A 232 -22.64 3.95 -11.01
CA VAL A 232 -23.24 4.83 -10.00
C VAL A 232 -24.70 4.39 -9.82
N ALA A 233 -25.18 4.43 -8.57
CA ALA A 233 -26.57 4.01 -8.28
C ALA A 233 -27.56 4.78 -9.14
N ASP A 234 -28.57 4.06 -9.66
CA ASP A 234 -29.58 4.64 -10.53
C ASP A 234 -30.29 5.81 -9.82
N ASN A 235 -30.48 6.91 -10.54
CA ASN A 235 -31.09 8.16 -10.04
C ASN A 235 -30.34 8.88 -8.91
N TYR A 236 -29.12 8.45 -8.52
CA TYR A 236 -28.32 9.15 -7.52
C TYR A 236 -27.48 10.26 -8.16
N LYS A 237 -27.49 11.46 -7.55
CA LYS A 237 -26.69 12.60 -8.00
C LYS A 237 -25.42 12.72 -7.15
N PRO A 238 -24.23 12.40 -7.73
CA PRO A 238 -22.96 12.52 -7.03
C PRO A 238 -22.73 13.92 -6.43
N SER A 239 -22.09 13.99 -5.28
CA SER A 239 -21.82 15.21 -4.58
C SER A 239 -20.45 15.19 -3.88
N LEU A 240 -19.93 16.39 -3.56
CA LEU A 240 -18.73 16.54 -2.74
C LEU A 240 -18.89 15.95 -1.32
N TYR A 241 -20.09 15.98 -0.78
CA TYR A 241 -20.38 15.41 0.55
C TYR A 241 -20.12 13.90 0.61
N ASP A 242 -20.40 13.18 -0.48
CA ASP A 242 -20.18 11.74 -0.56
C ASP A 242 -18.70 11.37 -0.39
N PHE A 243 -17.80 12.29 -0.76
CA PHE A 243 -16.36 12.11 -0.68
C PHE A 243 -15.76 12.73 0.59
N PHE A 244 -16.07 14.01 0.87
CA PHE A 244 -15.41 14.75 1.95
C PHE A 244 -15.91 14.39 3.34
N VAL A 245 -17.18 14.05 3.53
CA VAL A 245 -17.70 13.75 4.87
C VAL A 245 -17.01 12.54 5.49
N PRO A 246 -16.90 11.36 4.81
CA PRO A 246 -16.18 10.23 5.39
C PRO A 246 -14.72 10.54 5.72
N ILE A 247 -14.01 11.24 4.85
CA ILE A 247 -12.61 11.62 5.08
C ILE A 247 -12.50 12.58 6.28
N SER A 248 -13.37 13.59 6.32
CA SER A 248 -13.38 14.56 7.43
C SER A 248 -13.64 13.86 8.76
N VAL A 249 -14.52 12.87 8.80
CA VAL A 249 -14.78 12.08 10.01
C VAL A 249 -13.54 11.32 10.44
N ILE A 250 -12.84 10.62 9.51
CA ILE A 250 -11.58 9.94 9.85
C ILE A 250 -10.59 10.94 10.44
N LEU A 251 -10.35 12.05 9.75
CA LEU A 251 -9.38 13.04 10.18
C LEU A 251 -9.73 13.68 11.53
N LEU A 252 -10.97 14.09 11.72
CA LEU A 252 -11.38 14.74 12.97
C LEU A 252 -11.33 13.77 14.15
N VAL A 253 -11.83 12.55 13.97
CA VAL A 253 -11.86 11.55 15.05
C VAL A 253 -10.46 11.05 15.41
N THR A 254 -9.49 11.10 14.50
CA THR A 254 -8.09 10.75 14.79
C THR A 254 -7.28 11.93 15.31
N ILE A 255 -7.45 13.12 14.72
CA ILE A 255 -6.63 14.30 15.04
C ILE A 255 -7.05 14.93 16.37
N ILE A 256 -8.34 15.02 16.67
CA ILE A 256 -8.81 15.67 17.90
C ILE A 256 -8.27 14.99 19.17
N PRO A 257 -8.37 13.66 19.34
CA PRO A 257 -7.77 12.98 20.50
C PRO A 257 -6.25 13.11 20.53
N PHE A 258 -5.59 13.04 19.37
CA PHE A 258 -4.13 13.23 19.30
C PHE A 258 -3.70 14.62 19.76
N ILE A 259 -4.36 15.69 19.31
CA ILE A 259 -4.09 17.06 19.78
C ILE A 259 -4.41 17.19 21.27
N SER A 260 -5.52 16.60 21.74
CA SER A 260 -5.90 16.64 23.15
C SER A 260 -4.86 15.98 24.05
N TRP A 261 -4.24 14.90 23.60
CA TRP A 261 -3.09 14.30 24.28
C TRP A 261 -1.87 15.23 24.28
N GLN A 262 -1.51 15.82 23.14
CA GLN A 262 -0.38 16.76 23.05
C GLN A 262 -0.56 17.98 23.96
N LEU A 263 -1.79 18.39 24.20
CA LEU A 263 -2.15 19.46 25.14
C LEU A 263 -2.31 18.99 26.59
N ASN A 264 -1.97 17.73 26.90
CA ASN A 264 -2.13 17.09 28.21
C ASN A 264 -3.57 17.12 28.78
N ILE A 265 -4.58 17.11 27.90
CA ILE A 265 -6.00 17.07 28.28
C ILE A 265 -6.43 15.62 28.54
N ILE A 266 -5.88 14.66 27.78
CA ILE A 266 -6.14 13.22 27.91
C ILE A 266 -4.83 12.44 27.99
N GLU A 267 -4.90 11.23 28.57
CA GLU A 267 -3.77 10.29 28.63
C GLU A 267 -3.44 9.71 27.26
N GLU A 268 -2.19 9.31 27.05
CA GLU A 268 -1.72 8.73 25.80
C GLU A 268 -2.52 7.51 25.34
N GLU A 269 -2.85 6.60 26.26
CA GLU A 269 -3.63 5.40 25.98
C GLU A 269 -5.02 5.70 25.40
N LYS A 270 -5.60 6.86 25.78
CA LYS A 270 -6.90 7.35 25.32
C LYS A 270 -6.85 8.18 24.04
N SER A 271 -5.67 8.38 23.46
CA SER A 271 -5.48 9.21 22.26
C SER A 271 -5.68 8.45 20.94
N ASN A 272 -5.68 7.13 20.94
CA ASN A 272 -5.74 6.29 19.75
C ASN A 272 -7.18 5.89 19.40
N TRP A 273 -7.85 6.70 18.59
CA TRP A 273 -9.24 6.50 18.14
C TRP A 273 -9.32 6.06 16.65
N ILE A 274 -8.30 5.41 16.15
CA ILE A 274 -8.26 5.01 14.73
C ILE A 274 -9.37 4.00 14.40
N LYS A 275 -9.67 3.06 15.30
CA LYS A 275 -10.74 2.07 15.12
C LYS A 275 -12.11 2.73 15.02
N GLU A 276 -12.39 3.63 15.95
CA GLU A 276 -13.62 4.43 16.03
C GLU A 276 -13.75 5.33 14.80
N ALA A 277 -12.65 5.91 14.34
CA ALA A 277 -12.62 6.76 13.16
C ALA A 277 -13.06 6.01 11.88
N PHE A 278 -12.56 4.80 11.64
CA PHE A 278 -12.98 4.00 10.49
C PHE A 278 -14.45 3.59 10.57
N MET A 279 -14.91 3.14 11.74
CA MET A 279 -16.30 2.76 11.94
C MET A 279 -17.24 3.96 11.75
N LEU A 280 -16.97 5.09 12.41
CA LEU A 280 -17.79 6.31 12.31
C LEU A 280 -17.77 6.88 10.87
N SER A 281 -16.64 6.82 10.19
CA SER A 281 -16.55 7.22 8.79
C SER A 281 -17.43 6.36 7.88
N THR A 282 -17.45 5.04 8.10
CA THR A 282 -18.31 4.13 7.33
C THR A 282 -19.79 4.46 7.57
N ILE A 283 -20.20 4.62 8.84
CA ILE A 283 -21.56 5.01 9.21
C ILE A 283 -21.92 6.36 8.58
N SER A 284 -21.04 7.35 8.67
CA SER A 284 -21.28 8.69 8.10
C SER A 284 -21.44 8.64 6.58
N SER A 285 -20.63 7.79 5.89
CA SER A 285 -20.76 7.56 4.44
C SER A 285 -22.12 6.98 4.07
N MET A 286 -22.60 5.98 4.82
CA MET A 286 -23.93 5.39 4.63
C MET A 286 -25.05 6.41 4.88
N LEU A 287 -24.94 7.21 5.94
CA LEU A 287 -25.92 8.23 6.30
C LEU A 287 -25.99 9.34 5.23
N VAL A 288 -24.84 9.85 4.76
CA VAL A 288 -24.80 10.85 3.69
C VAL A 288 -25.47 10.31 2.43
N ALA A 289 -25.13 9.09 1.99
CA ALA A 289 -25.73 8.46 0.84
C ALA A 289 -27.26 8.32 1.02
N LYS A 290 -27.74 7.92 2.19
CA LYS A 290 -29.17 7.78 2.52
C LYS A 290 -29.92 9.11 2.49
N ILE A 291 -29.40 10.12 3.19
CA ILE A 291 -30.00 11.46 3.28
C ILE A 291 -30.12 12.07 1.87
N ARG A 292 -29.14 11.78 1.00
CA ARG A 292 -29.12 12.29 -0.37
C ARG A 292 -29.93 11.47 -1.36
N GLY A 293 -30.66 10.46 -0.89
CA GLY A 293 -31.66 9.74 -1.68
C GLY A 293 -31.18 8.43 -2.31
N MET A 294 -30.00 7.89 -1.89
CA MET A 294 -29.59 6.55 -2.33
C MET A 294 -30.49 5.49 -1.68
N SER A 295 -30.87 4.47 -2.45
CA SER A 295 -31.66 3.38 -1.92
C SER A 295 -30.89 2.60 -0.86
N THR A 296 -31.57 2.07 0.16
CA THR A 296 -30.93 1.24 1.20
C THR A 296 -30.26 0.01 0.58
N LYS A 297 -30.84 -0.53 -0.48
CA LYS A 297 -30.28 -1.66 -1.22
C LYS A 297 -28.92 -1.27 -1.84
N ASP A 298 -28.84 -0.15 -2.56
CA ASP A 298 -27.57 0.28 -3.18
C ASP A 298 -26.49 0.58 -2.13
N ILE A 299 -26.86 1.13 -0.96
CA ILE A 299 -25.94 1.37 0.14
C ILE A 299 -25.34 0.06 0.65
N ILE A 300 -26.21 -0.94 0.91
CA ILE A 300 -25.78 -2.25 1.40
C ILE A 300 -24.95 -2.97 0.34
N ASP A 301 -25.43 -2.98 -0.92
CA ASP A 301 -24.70 -3.62 -2.03
C ASP A 301 -23.32 -2.97 -2.24
N GLY A 302 -23.23 -1.64 -2.16
CA GLY A 302 -21.97 -0.91 -2.24
C GLY A 302 -21.02 -1.29 -1.10
N PHE A 303 -21.51 -1.32 0.13
CA PHE A 303 -20.74 -1.74 1.29
C PHE A 303 -20.20 -3.17 1.14
N ILE A 304 -21.08 -4.13 0.78
CA ILE A 304 -20.70 -5.54 0.61
C ILE A 304 -19.66 -5.71 -0.50
N GLN A 305 -19.86 -5.05 -1.67
CA GLN A 305 -18.91 -5.10 -2.78
C GLN A 305 -17.53 -4.54 -2.36
N GLY A 306 -17.53 -3.47 -1.57
CA GLY A 306 -16.32 -2.92 -1.01
C GLY A 306 -15.61 -3.88 -0.05
N CYS A 307 -16.34 -4.54 0.86
CA CYS A 307 -15.78 -5.57 1.75
C CYS A 307 -15.20 -6.75 0.94
N GLN A 308 -15.89 -7.19 -0.11
CA GLN A 308 -15.42 -8.26 -0.99
C GLN A 308 -14.07 -7.94 -1.62
N SER A 309 -13.83 -6.67 -2.00
CA SER A 309 -12.53 -6.25 -2.56
C SER A 309 -11.36 -6.41 -1.58
N MET A 310 -11.62 -6.41 -0.27
CA MET A 310 -10.61 -6.58 0.79
C MET A 310 -10.42 -8.04 1.21
N THR A 311 -11.23 -8.97 0.71
CA THR A 311 -11.22 -10.38 1.15
C THR A 311 -9.88 -11.07 0.88
N ILE A 312 -9.26 -10.81 -0.27
CA ILE A 312 -7.95 -11.39 -0.62
C ILE A 312 -6.89 -10.93 0.41
N GLY A 313 -6.86 -9.64 0.74
CA GLY A 313 -5.96 -9.10 1.75
C GLY A 313 -6.17 -9.75 3.13
N ALA A 314 -7.43 -9.96 3.52
CA ALA A 314 -7.77 -10.61 4.78
C ALA A 314 -7.29 -12.07 4.84
N ILE A 315 -7.46 -12.84 3.76
CA ILE A 315 -6.99 -14.23 3.69
C ILE A 315 -5.46 -14.28 3.75
N VAL A 316 -4.77 -13.43 2.98
CA VAL A 316 -3.30 -13.37 2.99
C VAL A 316 -2.79 -12.99 4.38
N LEU A 317 -3.40 -12.02 5.04
CA LEU A 317 -3.06 -11.62 6.41
C LEU A 317 -3.22 -12.80 7.39
N GLY A 318 -4.34 -13.51 7.33
CA GLY A 318 -4.58 -14.65 8.21
C GLY A 318 -3.51 -15.74 8.04
N LEU A 319 -3.16 -16.09 6.80
CA LEU A 319 -2.08 -17.02 6.51
C LEU A 319 -0.72 -16.51 7.00
N ALA A 320 -0.47 -15.20 6.87
CA ALA A 320 0.79 -14.57 7.27
C ALA A 320 0.98 -14.57 8.79
N ILE A 321 -0.05 -14.17 9.55
CA ILE A 321 -0.01 -14.23 11.02
C ILE A 321 0.20 -15.66 11.49
N THR A 322 -0.47 -16.63 10.84
CA THR A 322 -0.29 -18.04 11.14
C THR A 322 1.15 -18.51 10.88
N LEU A 323 1.74 -18.11 9.74
CA LEU A 323 3.16 -18.41 9.43
C LEU A 323 4.11 -17.73 10.43
N GLY A 324 3.81 -16.51 10.83
CA GLY A 324 4.56 -15.80 11.88
C GLY A 324 4.56 -16.56 13.20
N LEU A 325 3.42 -17.12 13.61
CA LEU A 325 3.32 -17.97 14.81
C LEU A 325 4.15 -19.26 14.68
N VAL A 326 4.18 -19.89 13.49
CA VAL A 326 5.05 -21.03 13.20
C VAL A 326 6.52 -20.66 13.33
N ALA A 327 6.93 -19.55 12.70
CA ALA A 327 8.29 -19.06 12.74
C ALA A 327 8.75 -18.71 14.17
N TRP A 328 7.85 -18.13 14.97
CA TRP A 328 8.11 -17.86 16.38
C TRP A 328 8.32 -19.15 17.19
N LYS A 329 7.46 -20.15 17.02
CA LYS A 329 7.59 -21.46 17.71
C LYS A 329 8.85 -22.22 17.31
N LEU A 330 9.29 -22.09 16.05
CA LEU A 330 10.55 -22.64 15.53
C LEU A 330 11.78 -21.85 15.96
N ASN A 331 11.60 -20.74 16.68
CA ASN A 331 12.69 -19.85 17.07
C ASN A 331 13.56 -19.37 15.90
N THR A 332 12.90 -19.19 14.71
CA THR A 332 13.57 -18.89 13.43
C THR A 332 14.41 -17.63 13.49
N ALA A 333 13.94 -16.61 14.24
CA ALA A 333 14.68 -15.36 14.41
C ALA A 333 16.05 -15.61 15.07
N ASN A 334 16.09 -16.33 16.20
CA ASN A 334 17.36 -16.63 16.89
C ASN A 334 18.29 -17.51 16.05
N TYR A 335 17.75 -18.45 15.28
CA TYR A 335 18.55 -19.26 14.33
C TYR A 335 19.22 -18.37 13.28
N LEU A 336 18.47 -17.43 12.68
CA LEU A 336 19.00 -16.48 11.71
C LEU A 336 20.02 -15.53 12.35
N ILE A 337 19.77 -15.09 13.60
CA ILE A 337 20.71 -14.28 14.37
C ILE A 337 22.05 -15.00 14.50
N HIS A 338 22.06 -16.26 14.94
CA HIS A 338 23.30 -17.05 15.06
C HIS A 338 24.03 -17.25 13.74
N LEU A 339 23.30 -17.37 12.62
CA LEU A 339 23.91 -17.49 11.29
C LEU A 339 24.54 -16.17 10.80
N ILE A 340 24.01 -15.03 11.22
CA ILE A 340 24.26 -13.74 10.58
C ILE A 340 25.01 -12.77 11.50
N SER A 341 24.88 -12.91 12.85
CA SER A 341 25.38 -11.92 13.82
C SER A 341 26.87 -11.63 13.70
N ASP A 342 27.68 -12.61 13.29
CA ASP A 342 29.11 -12.43 13.14
C ASP A 342 29.53 -11.90 11.75
N SER A 343 28.59 -11.76 10.82
CA SER A 343 28.89 -11.52 9.40
C SER A 343 28.28 -10.23 8.84
N ILE A 344 27.22 -9.70 9.43
CA ILE A 344 26.56 -8.49 8.89
C ILE A 344 26.85 -7.28 9.75
N SER A 345 27.55 -6.31 9.15
CA SER A 345 27.69 -4.99 9.75
C SER A 345 26.31 -4.31 9.83
N LEU A 346 26.07 -3.65 10.98
CA LEU A 346 24.95 -2.76 11.27
C LEU A 346 24.53 -1.90 10.05
N PHE A 347 25.51 -1.39 9.29
CA PHE A 347 25.30 -0.46 8.19
C PHE A 347 24.65 -1.10 6.96
N PHE A 348 24.83 -2.40 6.74
CA PHE A 348 24.39 -3.07 5.51
C PHE A 348 23.03 -3.74 5.62
N LEU A 349 22.51 -3.99 6.83
CA LEU A 349 21.25 -4.70 7.00
C LEU A 349 20.06 -4.03 6.28
N PRO A 350 19.83 -2.71 6.38
CA PRO A 350 18.71 -2.09 5.63
C PRO A 350 18.86 -2.20 4.12
N ALA A 351 20.10 -2.10 3.60
CA ALA A 351 20.36 -2.30 2.18
C ALA A 351 20.03 -3.73 1.73
N ILE A 352 20.43 -4.72 2.53
CA ILE A 352 20.13 -6.13 2.28
C ILE A 352 18.62 -6.38 2.33
N LEU A 353 17.92 -5.84 3.34
CA LEU A 353 16.47 -5.95 3.46
C LEU A 353 15.76 -5.30 2.27
N THR A 354 16.20 -4.11 1.84
CA THR A 354 15.65 -3.45 0.66
C THR A 354 15.79 -4.34 -0.57
N ILE A 355 17.00 -4.83 -0.88
CA ILE A 355 17.27 -5.66 -2.06
C ILE A 355 16.49 -6.99 -2.00
N LEU A 356 16.45 -7.62 -0.83
CA LEU A 356 15.69 -8.84 -0.62
C LEU A 356 14.19 -8.63 -0.92
N CYS A 357 13.62 -7.57 -0.35
CA CYS A 357 12.22 -7.21 -0.58
C CYS A 357 11.95 -6.89 -2.06
N MET A 358 12.86 -6.17 -2.72
CA MET A 358 12.75 -5.89 -4.15
C MET A 358 12.66 -7.18 -4.97
N ILE A 359 13.54 -8.14 -4.72
CA ILE A 359 13.58 -9.42 -5.43
C ILE A 359 12.31 -10.23 -5.16
N VAL A 360 11.92 -10.36 -3.89
CA VAL A 360 10.74 -11.15 -3.49
C VAL A 360 9.47 -10.52 -4.05
N ALA A 361 9.26 -9.22 -3.88
CA ALA A 361 8.07 -8.53 -4.35
C ALA A 361 7.99 -8.50 -5.89
N PHE A 362 9.10 -8.29 -6.58
CA PHE A 362 9.15 -8.35 -8.05
C PHE A 362 8.81 -9.75 -8.58
N SER A 363 9.33 -10.79 -7.92
CA SER A 363 9.11 -12.19 -8.34
C SER A 363 7.70 -12.70 -8.01
N THR A 364 7.08 -12.19 -6.96
CA THR A 364 5.74 -12.62 -6.52
C THR A 364 4.61 -11.73 -7.03
N GLY A 365 4.94 -10.51 -7.44
CA GLY A 365 3.98 -9.49 -7.88
C GLY A 365 3.01 -9.06 -6.77
N THR A 366 3.43 -9.12 -5.49
CA THR A 366 2.52 -8.77 -4.39
C THR A 366 3.24 -8.16 -3.20
N ALA A 367 2.80 -6.96 -2.81
CA ALA A 367 3.27 -6.32 -1.59
C ALA A 367 2.74 -7.04 -0.34
N PHE A 368 1.48 -7.46 -0.33
CA PHE A 368 0.88 -8.19 0.79
C PHE A 368 1.67 -9.46 1.14
N GLY A 369 1.95 -10.30 0.12
CA GLY A 369 2.71 -11.54 0.32
C GLY A 369 4.14 -11.30 0.79
N THR A 370 4.81 -10.28 0.28
CA THR A 370 6.18 -9.94 0.66
C THR A 370 6.26 -9.45 2.11
N TYR A 371 5.39 -8.52 2.51
CA TYR A 371 5.32 -8.08 3.90
C TYR A 371 5.03 -9.23 4.85
N ALA A 372 4.12 -10.13 4.47
CA ALA A 372 3.73 -11.30 5.25
C ALA A 372 4.91 -12.20 5.60
N VAL A 373 5.85 -12.36 4.67
CA VAL A 373 7.03 -13.22 4.85
C VAL A 373 8.18 -12.47 5.52
N VAL A 374 8.41 -11.22 5.11
CA VAL A 374 9.63 -10.51 5.49
C VAL A 374 9.52 -9.85 6.86
N PHE A 375 8.41 -9.19 7.20
CA PHE A 375 8.30 -8.47 8.49
C PHE A 375 8.49 -9.35 9.73
N PRO A 376 7.89 -10.56 9.83
CA PRO A 376 8.11 -11.44 10.99
C PRO A 376 9.56 -11.86 11.20
N ILE A 377 10.39 -11.74 10.17
CA ILE A 377 11.82 -12.08 10.21
C ILE A 377 12.67 -10.83 10.37
N ALA A 378 12.40 -9.80 9.60
CA ALA A 378 13.22 -8.59 9.53
C ALA A 378 13.22 -7.77 10.83
N ILE A 379 12.08 -7.66 11.51
CA ILE A 379 11.99 -6.86 12.74
C ILE A 379 12.74 -7.51 13.91
N PRO A 380 12.55 -8.82 14.21
CA PRO A 380 13.41 -9.48 15.22
C PRO A 380 14.89 -9.46 14.86
N LEU A 381 15.25 -9.64 13.59
CA LEU A 381 16.62 -9.56 13.12
C LEU A 381 17.22 -8.16 13.36
N ALA A 382 16.51 -7.10 12.99
CA ALA A 382 16.93 -5.72 13.21
C ALA A 382 17.14 -5.44 14.71
N PHE A 383 16.20 -5.88 15.55
CA PHE A 383 16.29 -5.74 17.02
C PHE A 383 17.51 -6.46 17.59
N SER A 384 17.86 -7.62 17.06
CA SER A 384 19.03 -8.39 17.54
C SER A 384 20.37 -7.76 17.14
N VAL A 385 20.43 -7.17 15.93
CA VAL A 385 21.64 -6.47 15.45
C VAL A 385 21.85 -5.17 16.22
N ASN A 386 20.80 -4.39 16.43
CA ASN A 386 20.82 -3.19 17.25
C ASN A 386 19.42 -2.91 17.82
N PRO A 387 19.22 -2.97 19.14
CA PRO A 387 17.93 -2.72 19.79
C PRO A 387 17.51 -1.23 19.81
N ASP A 388 18.31 -0.34 19.19
CA ASP A 388 17.94 1.08 19.08
C ASP A 388 16.64 1.25 18.30
N PRO A 389 15.62 1.97 18.84
CA PRO A 389 14.35 2.18 18.15
C PRO A 389 14.49 2.87 16.79
N THR A 390 15.48 3.76 16.61
CA THR A 390 15.69 4.47 15.34
C THR A 390 16.23 3.53 14.29
N TYR A 391 17.15 2.64 14.68
CA TYR A 391 17.67 1.61 13.79
C TYR A 391 16.56 0.66 13.28
N ILE A 392 15.70 0.20 14.20
CA ILE A 392 14.57 -0.66 13.86
C ILE A 392 13.62 0.05 12.88
N LYS A 393 13.35 1.35 13.08
CA LYS A 393 12.51 2.15 12.16
C LYS A 393 13.14 2.31 10.77
N ILE A 394 14.45 2.45 10.68
CA ILE A 394 15.17 2.51 9.40
C ILE A 394 15.06 1.16 8.67
N CYS A 395 15.28 0.04 9.37
CA CYS A 395 15.08 -1.30 8.81
C CYS A 395 13.62 -1.52 8.38
N PHE A 396 12.67 -1.06 9.17
CA PHE A 396 11.25 -1.09 8.84
C PHE A 396 10.95 -0.33 7.54
N GLY A 397 11.44 0.90 7.42
CA GLY A 397 11.32 1.71 6.21
C GLY A 397 11.98 1.05 4.98
N ALA A 398 13.09 0.35 5.18
CA ALA A 398 13.78 -0.42 4.15
C ALA A 398 12.90 -1.57 3.60
N VAL A 399 12.23 -2.32 4.49
CA VAL A 399 11.27 -3.37 4.12
C VAL A 399 10.07 -2.78 3.38
N LEU A 400 9.51 -1.67 3.90
CA LEU A 400 8.40 -0.98 3.22
C LEU A 400 8.79 -0.60 1.79
N GLY A 401 9.89 0.11 1.64
CA GLY A 401 10.33 0.66 0.35
C GLY A 401 10.75 -0.41 -0.66
N GLY A 402 11.52 -1.41 -0.23
CA GLY A 402 11.93 -2.51 -1.11
C GLY A 402 10.75 -3.31 -1.65
N THR A 403 9.75 -3.53 -0.81
CA THR A 403 8.51 -4.21 -1.22
C THR A 403 7.71 -3.38 -2.23
N VAL A 404 7.56 -2.08 -1.98
CA VAL A 404 6.84 -1.17 -2.89
C VAL A 404 7.52 -1.08 -4.25
N PHE A 405 8.86 -1.11 -4.32
CA PHE A 405 9.58 -1.18 -5.59
C PHE A 405 9.14 -2.38 -6.43
N GLY A 406 9.13 -3.58 -5.81
CA GLY A 406 8.76 -4.80 -6.51
C GLY A 406 7.30 -4.78 -6.97
N ASP A 407 6.41 -4.30 -6.14
CA ASP A 407 4.99 -4.14 -6.44
C ASP A 407 4.78 -3.16 -7.61
N GLN A 408 5.45 -2.02 -7.60
CA GLN A 408 5.37 -1.01 -8.65
C GLN A 408 5.98 -1.45 -10.00
N CYS A 409 6.98 -2.34 -10.02
CA CYS A 409 7.74 -2.65 -11.23
C CYS A 409 7.47 -4.04 -11.80
N SER A 410 6.84 -4.94 -11.06
CA SER A 410 6.62 -6.31 -11.50
C SER A 410 5.52 -6.38 -12.57
N PRO A 411 5.77 -7.06 -13.71
CA PRO A 411 4.75 -7.25 -14.74
C PRO A 411 3.59 -8.15 -14.31
N ILE A 412 3.72 -8.82 -13.17
CA ILE A 412 2.66 -9.66 -12.59
C ILE A 412 2.03 -9.04 -11.34
N SER A 413 2.41 -7.81 -10.97
CA SER A 413 1.78 -7.08 -9.87
C SER A 413 0.39 -6.59 -10.26
N ASP A 414 -0.52 -6.68 -9.29
CA ASP A 414 -1.89 -6.20 -9.44
C ASP A 414 -1.96 -4.69 -9.69
N THR A 415 -1.11 -3.89 -9.03
CA THR A 415 -1.06 -2.43 -9.22
C THR A 415 -0.53 -2.05 -10.60
N THR A 416 0.54 -2.70 -11.08
CA THR A 416 1.12 -2.47 -12.42
C THR A 416 0.15 -2.90 -13.53
N ILE A 417 -0.47 -4.08 -13.38
CA ILE A 417 -1.50 -4.57 -14.33
C ILE A 417 -2.68 -3.60 -14.39
N VAL A 418 -3.21 -3.21 -13.25
CA VAL A 418 -4.37 -2.31 -13.17
C VAL A 418 -4.02 -0.92 -13.67
N SER A 419 -2.87 -0.37 -13.33
CA SER A 419 -2.42 0.94 -13.85
C SER A 419 -2.32 0.93 -15.37
N SER A 420 -1.73 -0.12 -15.95
CA SER A 420 -1.66 -0.25 -17.42
C SER A 420 -3.05 -0.41 -18.06
N MET A 421 -3.88 -1.28 -17.50
CA MET A 421 -5.22 -1.59 -18.01
C MET A 421 -6.13 -0.34 -18.05
N PHE A 422 -6.23 0.38 -16.92
CA PHE A 422 -7.17 1.50 -16.81
C PHE A 422 -6.65 2.80 -17.45
N THR A 423 -5.36 2.95 -17.65
CA THR A 423 -4.79 4.03 -18.47
C THR A 423 -4.84 3.70 -19.97
N GLY A 424 -5.02 2.42 -20.33
CA GLY A 424 -4.99 1.96 -21.71
C GLY A 424 -3.58 1.80 -22.27
N CYS A 425 -2.58 1.63 -21.41
CA CYS A 425 -1.20 1.35 -21.78
C CYS A 425 -0.98 -0.15 -22.02
N ASP A 426 -0.06 -0.52 -22.91
CA ASP A 426 0.47 -1.88 -22.93
C ASP A 426 1.23 -2.17 -21.64
N LEU A 427 1.01 -3.36 -21.05
CA LEU A 427 1.62 -3.72 -19.77
C LEU A 427 3.15 -3.69 -19.83
N MET A 428 3.72 -4.25 -20.88
CA MET A 428 5.19 -4.33 -20.99
C MET A 428 5.81 -2.99 -21.35
N ASP A 429 5.10 -2.13 -22.07
CA ASP A 429 5.56 -0.77 -22.34
C ASP A 429 5.51 0.06 -21.05
N HIS A 430 4.45 -0.09 -20.23
CA HIS A 430 4.39 0.50 -18.91
C HIS A 430 5.58 0.08 -18.04
N VAL A 431 5.81 -1.23 -17.86
CA VAL A 431 6.94 -1.76 -17.08
C VAL A 431 8.28 -1.23 -17.58
N LYS A 432 8.54 -1.31 -18.90
CA LYS A 432 9.82 -0.89 -19.48
C LYS A 432 10.10 0.61 -19.40
N THR A 433 9.06 1.42 -19.36
CA THR A 433 9.20 2.89 -19.28
C THR A 433 9.41 3.37 -17.86
N GLN A 434 8.77 2.75 -16.85
CA GLN A 434 8.91 3.15 -15.45
C GLN A 434 10.09 2.53 -14.71
N PHE A 435 10.50 1.31 -15.07
CA PHE A 435 11.56 0.55 -14.39
C PHE A 435 12.86 1.35 -14.16
N PRO A 436 13.38 2.13 -15.13
CA PRO A 436 14.59 2.92 -14.91
C PRO A 436 14.42 3.99 -13.79
N PHE A 437 13.25 4.62 -13.68
CA PHE A 437 12.99 5.60 -12.62
C PHE A 437 12.97 4.93 -11.26
N ALA A 438 12.34 3.76 -11.16
CA ALA A 438 12.25 3.00 -9.92
C ALA A 438 13.62 2.49 -9.45
N ILE A 439 14.48 2.02 -10.37
CA ILE A 439 15.86 1.62 -10.04
C ILE A 439 16.66 2.79 -9.47
N VAL A 440 16.57 3.98 -10.05
CA VAL A 440 17.26 5.15 -9.51
C VAL A 440 16.71 5.51 -8.14
N ALA A 441 15.39 5.47 -7.95
CA ALA A 441 14.77 5.72 -6.65
C ALA A 441 15.21 4.70 -5.58
N SER A 442 15.31 3.42 -5.93
CA SER A 442 15.77 2.39 -4.99
C SER A 442 17.25 2.53 -4.65
N PHE A 443 18.10 2.87 -5.61
CA PHE A 443 19.53 3.14 -5.36
C PHE A 443 19.71 4.32 -4.39
N LEU A 444 19.00 5.41 -4.62
CA LEU A 444 19.00 6.56 -3.71
C LEU A 444 18.44 6.18 -2.33
N SER A 445 17.39 5.38 -2.27
CA SER A 445 16.83 4.88 -1.01
C SER A 445 17.86 4.12 -0.18
N ILE A 446 18.64 3.25 -0.80
CA ILE A 446 19.73 2.51 -0.13
C ILE A 446 20.79 3.47 0.41
N ILE A 447 21.20 4.46 -0.38
CA ILE A 447 22.18 5.46 0.05
C ILE A 447 21.64 6.26 1.25
N PHE A 448 20.39 6.72 1.18
CA PHE A 448 19.79 7.50 2.28
C PHE A 448 19.64 6.67 3.54
N SER A 449 19.20 5.42 3.48
CA SER A 449 19.07 4.55 4.65
C SER A 449 20.42 4.28 5.30
N THR A 450 21.45 3.97 4.51
CA THR A 450 22.82 3.75 5.01
C THR A 450 23.41 5.01 5.63
N THR A 451 23.22 6.16 4.98
CA THR A 451 23.67 7.46 5.51
C THR A 451 22.98 7.81 6.82
N CYS A 452 21.66 7.55 6.91
CA CYS A 452 20.88 7.80 8.11
C CYS A 452 21.41 6.98 9.29
N ILE A 453 21.74 5.70 9.11
CA ILE A 453 22.35 4.87 10.15
C ILE A 453 23.70 5.44 10.59
N PHE A 454 24.53 5.83 9.63
CA PHE A 454 25.85 6.42 9.95
C PHE A 454 25.74 7.68 10.81
N LEU A 455 24.67 8.46 10.63
CA LEU A 455 24.47 9.69 11.38
C LEU A 455 23.78 9.48 12.75
N THR A 456 22.91 8.47 12.87
CA THR A 456 22.01 8.30 14.03
C THR A 456 22.40 7.14 14.94
N CYS A 457 23.01 6.09 14.42
CA CYS A 457 23.28 4.84 15.15
C CYS A 457 24.80 4.62 15.31
N LYS A 458 25.50 5.60 15.89
CA LYS A 458 26.94 5.48 16.22
C LYS A 458 27.17 4.65 17.45
#